data_9332a0a260faedad19a09a43e018d879
#
_entry.id   9332a0a260faedad19a09a43e018d879
#
_cell.length_a   1.000
_cell.length_b   1.000
_cell.length_c   1.000
_cell.angle_alpha   90.00
_cell.angle_beta   90.00
_cell.angle_gamma   90.00
#
_symmetry.space_group_name_H-M   'P 1'
#
loop_
_entity.id
_entity.type
_entity.pdbx_description
1 polymer ?
#
loop_
_entity_poly.entity_id
_entity_poly.type
_entity_poly.pdbx_seq_one_letter_code
_entity_poly.pdbx_strand_id
1 'polypeptide(L)'
;GLGGAVVASRAGLTGNQVVVQQVERSTDATAAGSTDGTGMSVQQIASVVSPSVVAITTEQMSSSQTWFGGYYVQSGAGSGVIISQDGYILTCAHVVSGATSVKVQLNGSDESYDATVVGQDSTSDIAVLKIDATGLTPAVIGDSDALAVGEVAVAVGNPLGTLSNTVTDGIVSALNRQVTVQDNDMTLIQTDASISPGNSGGGL
;
A
#
# COMPACT_ATOMS: atom_id res chain seq x y z
N GLY A 1 -14.16 34.69 17.33
CA GLY A 1 -14.50 35.97 16.74
C GLY A 1 -15.57 35.85 15.70
N LEU A 2 -16.61 36.55 15.83
CA LEU A 2 -17.64 37.12 14.99
C LEU A 2 -18.01 36.39 13.68
N GLY A 3 -19.15 35.76 13.73
CA GLY A 3 -19.92 35.33 12.57
C GLY A 3 -20.46 36.52 11.77
N GLY A 4 -20.11 36.60 10.49
CA GLY A 4 -20.72 37.54 9.58
C GLY A 4 -21.98 36.95 8.96
N ALA A 5 -23.14 37.38 9.42
CA ALA A 5 -24.39 37.14 8.72
C ALA A 5 -24.45 38.11 7.55
N VAL A 6 -24.48 37.62 6.32
CA VAL A 6 -24.80 38.40 5.14
C VAL A 6 -26.32 38.28 4.92
N VAL A 7 -27.03 39.33 5.28
CA VAL A 7 -28.42 39.52 4.89
C VAL A 7 -28.45 40.14 3.50
N ALA A 8 -28.81 39.37 2.50
CA ALA A 8 -29.10 39.88 1.18
C ALA A 8 -30.51 40.41 1.17
N SER A 9 -30.68 41.73 1.22
CA SER A 9 -31.96 42.40 1.05
C SER A 9 -32.36 42.44 -0.43
N ARG A 10 -33.62 42.17 -0.68
CA ARG A 10 -34.39 42.17 -1.91
C ARG A 10 -34.15 43.32 -2.85
N ALA A 11 -34.01 43.00 -4.09
CA ALA A 11 -34.65 43.74 -5.20
C ALA A 11 -35.25 42.70 -6.16
N GLY A 12 -36.54 42.80 -6.41
CA GLY A 12 -37.29 41.82 -7.17
C GLY A 12 -36.94 41.79 -8.65
N LEU A 13 -36.71 40.58 -9.12
CA LEU A 13 -36.89 40.16 -10.49
C LEU A 13 -37.24 38.66 -10.47
N THR A 14 -38.31 38.33 -11.13
CA THR A 14 -38.79 36.95 -11.34
C THR A 14 -37.77 36.10 -12.03
N GLY A 15 -37.21 35.12 -11.31
CA GLY A 15 -36.26 34.15 -11.83
C GLY A 15 -35.82 33.23 -10.69
N ASN A 16 -35.81 31.94 -10.89
CA ASN A 16 -35.46 30.83 -10.01
C ASN A 16 -34.61 31.25 -8.80
N GLN A 17 -35.18 31.18 -7.63
CA GLN A 17 -34.45 31.37 -6.38
C GLN A 17 -33.61 30.12 -6.14
N VAL A 18 -32.29 30.24 -6.26
CA VAL A 18 -31.34 29.27 -5.71
C VAL A 18 -31.32 29.49 -4.20
N VAL A 19 -31.99 28.62 -3.46
CA VAL A 19 -31.87 28.58 -2.00
C VAL A 19 -30.52 27.92 -1.66
N VAL A 20 -29.54 28.75 -1.35
CA VAL A 20 -28.26 28.25 -0.78
C VAL A 20 -28.58 27.94 0.68
N GLN A 21 -28.77 26.68 1.03
CA GLN A 21 -28.74 26.26 2.44
C GLN A 21 -27.31 26.38 2.94
N GLN A 22 -27.03 27.35 3.79
CA GLN A 22 -25.84 27.37 4.61
C GLN A 22 -25.96 26.25 5.66
N VAL A 23 -25.19 25.18 5.46
CA VAL A 23 -24.95 24.21 6.54
C VAL A 23 -23.99 24.89 7.51
N GLU A 24 -24.51 25.26 8.69
CA GLU A 24 -23.65 25.69 9.80
C GLU A 24 -22.73 24.54 10.15
N ARG A 25 -21.44 24.70 9.81
CA ARG A 25 -20.42 23.84 10.38
C ARG A 25 -20.27 24.22 11.83
N SER A 26 -20.65 23.33 12.72
CA SER A 26 -20.28 23.38 14.12
C SER A 26 -18.76 23.56 14.22
N THR A 27 -18.34 24.66 14.85
CA THR A 27 -16.92 24.97 15.07
C THR A 27 -16.31 24.16 16.22
N ASP A 28 -17.01 23.20 16.75
CA ASP A 28 -16.46 22.19 17.65
C ASP A 28 -15.81 21.04 16.87
N ALA A 29 -14.96 21.39 15.90
CA ALA A 29 -13.91 20.50 15.44
C ALA A 29 -12.80 20.47 16.50
N THR A 30 -13.09 19.96 17.65
CA THR A 30 -12.11 19.20 18.43
C THR A 30 -11.62 18.14 17.50
N ALA A 31 -10.31 18.12 17.26
CA ALA A 31 -9.63 17.20 16.37
C ALA A 31 -10.38 15.86 16.29
N ALA A 32 -10.89 15.54 15.12
CA ALA A 32 -11.46 14.24 14.85
C ALA A 32 -10.33 13.20 14.85
N GLY A 33 -9.88 12.90 16.03
CA GLY A 33 -8.95 11.87 16.40
C GLY A 33 -9.54 11.08 17.53
N SER A 34 -10.76 10.63 17.38
CA SER A 34 -11.33 9.51 18.12
C SER A 34 -12.81 9.43 17.77
N THR A 35 -13.08 8.62 16.81
CA THR A 35 -14.33 7.89 16.80
C THR A 35 -14.34 7.00 18.03
N ASP A 36 -15.46 6.98 18.72
CA ASP A 36 -15.78 6.06 19.80
C ASP A 36 -15.15 4.67 19.58
N GLY A 37 -14.10 4.44 20.27
CA GLY A 37 -13.55 3.27 20.87
C GLY A 37 -13.81 1.89 20.26
N THR A 38 -13.32 1.54 19.08
CA THR A 38 -12.86 0.17 18.78
C THR A 38 -11.87 0.13 17.60
N GLY A 39 -11.67 1.20 16.88
CA GLY A 39 -10.75 1.26 15.75
C GLY A 39 -9.33 1.68 16.17
N MET A 40 -8.31 1.02 15.60
CA MET A 40 -6.91 1.45 15.75
C MET A 40 -6.67 2.74 14.97
N SER A 41 -5.86 3.65 15.52
CA SER A 41 -5.36 4.80 14.76
C SER A 41 -4.37 4.34 13.68
N VAL A 42 -4.16 5.15 12.63
CA VAL A 42 -3.17 4.88 11.57
C VAL A 42 -1.78 4.60 12.17
N GLN A 43 -1.39 5.35 13.19
CA GLN A 43 -0.13 5.12 13.90
C GLN A 43 -0.07 3.75 14.59
N GLN A 44 -1.16 3.31 15.20
CA GLN A 44 -1.24 1.99 15.83
C GLN A 44 -1.22 0.87 14.79
N ILE A 45 -1.96 1.03 13.69
CA ILE A 45 -1.95 0.10 12.55
C ILE A 45 -0.52 -0.03 12.01
N ALA A 46 0.14 1.10 11.72
CA ALA A 46 1.52 1.11 11.24
C ALA A 46 2.46 0.38 12.19
N SER A 47 2.35 0.61 13.50
CA SER A 47 3.18 -0.04 14.52
C SER A 47 3.00 -1.56 14.56
N VAL A 48 1.76 -2.05 14.41
CA VAL A 48 1.44 -3.47 14.45
C VAL A 48 1.83 -4.19 13.16
N VAL A 49 1.60 -3.54 11.99
CA VAL A 49 1.80 -4.16 10.68
C VAL A 49 3.25 -4.09 10.20
N SER A 50 3.97 -3.02 10.55
CA SER A 50 5.35 -2.80 10.07
C SER A 50 6.31 -3.98 10.29
N PRO A 51 6.28 -4.71 11.42
CA PRO A 51 7.15 -5.87 11.61
C PRO A 51 6.91 -7.02 10.61
N SER A 52 5.72 -7.05 10.00
CA SER A 52 5.34 -8.06 9.00
C SER A 52 5.67 -7.65 7.57
N VAL A 53 6.11 -6.40 7.33
CA VAL A 53 6.42 -5.89 6.00
C VAL A 53 7.93 -5.81 5.80
N VAL A 54 8.40 -6.38 4.71
CA VAL A 54 9.82 -6.51 4.39
C VAL A 54 10.17 -5.77 3.10
N ALA A 55 11.44 -5.40 2.96
CA ALA A 55 11.99 -4.93 1.70
C ALA A 55 12.45 -6.12 0.85
N ILE A 56 12.23 -6.02 -0.45
CA ILE A 56 12.72 -6.99 -1.43
C ILE A 56 13.62 -6.25 -2.42
N THR A 57 14.83 -6.77 -2.61
CA THR A 57 15.75 -6.31 -3.63
C THR A 57 16.02 -7.44 -4.61
N THR A 58 15.97 -7.14 -5.89
CA THR A 58 16.21 -8.11 -6.96
C THR A 58 17.31 -7.65 -7.86
N GLU A 59 18.04 -8.61 -8.43
CA GLU A 59 19.05 -8.39 -9.45
C GLU A 59 18.66 -9.19 -10.68
N GLN A 60 18.77 -8.58 -11.85
CA GLN A 60 18.58 -9.22 -13.14
C GLN A 60 19.84 -9.05 -13.98
N MET A 61 20.29 -10.11 -14.62
CA MET A 61 21.33 -10.01 -15.63
C MET A 61 20.70 -9.54 -16.94
N SER A 62 21.11 -8.36 -17.41
CA SER A 62 20.70 -7.89 -18.73
C SER A 62 21.34 -8.77 -19.81
N SER A 63 20.54 -9.16 -20.81
CA SER A 63 21.04 -9.87 -22.00
C SER A 63 21.89 -9.00 -22.93
N SER A 64 21.98 -7.71 -22.67
CA SER A 64 22.78 -6.77 -23.44
C SER A 64 24.24 -6.85 -23.01
N GLN A 65 25.10 -7.38 -23.87
CA GLN A 65 26.55 -7.30 -23.66
C GLN A 65 27.04 -5.84 -23.79
N THR A 66 27.87 -5.43 -22.83
CA THR A 66 28.63 -4.18 -22.99
C THR A 66 29.66 -4.37 -24.12
N TRP A 67 30.11 -3.26 -24.75
CA TRP A 67 31.15 -3.25 -25.76
C TRP A 67 32.45 -3.96 -25.31
N PHE A 68 32.66 -4.10 -24.01
CA PHE A 68 33.81 -4.79 -23.39
C PHE A 68 33.48 -6.20 -22.86
N GLY A 69 32.35 -6.81 -23.25
CA GLY A 69 32.01 -8.18 -22.87
C GLY A 69 31.45 -8.37 -21.47
N GLY A 70 31.09 -7.29 -20.76
CA GLY A 70 30.41 -7.36 -19.45
C GLY A 70 28.89 -7.40 -19.60
N TYR A 71 28.19 -7.86 -18.56
CA TYR A 71 26.74 -7.80 -18.44
C TYR A 71 26.35 -6.61 -17.54
N TYR A 72 25.26 -5.94 -17.86
CA TYR A 72 24.66 -4.99 -16.93
C TYR A 72 23.80 -5.77 -15.91
N VAL A 73 24.01 -5.47 -14.63
CA VAL A 73 23.09 -5.92 -13.57
C VAL A 73 22.09 -4.81 -13.33
N GLN A 74 20.82 -5.12 -13.52
CA GLN A 74 19.72 -4.21 -13.22
C GLN A 74 19.16 -4.61 -11.85
N SER A 75 19.07 -3.65 -10.93
CA SER A 75 18.49 -3.84 -9.62
C SER A 75 17.03 -3.38 -9.61
N GLY A 76 16.16 -4.16 -9.01
CA GLY A 76 14.77 -3.82 -8.72
C GLY A 76 14.52 -3.76 -7.22
N ALA A 77 13.47 -3.06 -6.81
CA ALA A 77 13.05 -2.99 -5.42
C ALA A 77 11.52 -3.13 -5.31
N GLY A 78 11.08 -3.76 -4.24
CA GLY A 78 9.69 -3.93 -3.89
C GLY A 78 9.53 -4.22 -2.39
N SER A 79 8.34 -4.57 -2.01
CA SER A 79 7.96 -4.94 -0.65
C SER A 79 7.42 -6.36 -0.61
N GLY A 80 7.32 -6.93 0.57
CA GLY A 80 6.66 -8.21 0.81
C GLY A 80 5.99 -8.24 2.16
N VAL A 81 5.08 -9.20 2.34
CA VAL A 81 4.35 -9.42 3.58
C VAL A 81 4.67 -10.82 4.10
N ILE A 82 5.18 -10.91 5.32
CA ILE A 82 5.45 -12.17 6.00
C ILE A 82 4.12 -12.86 6.30
N ILE A 83 3.97 -14.12 5.90
CA ILE A 83 2.76 -14.92 6.12
C ILE A 83 2.97 -16.12 7.04
N SER A 84 4.21 -16.40 7.42
CA SER A 84 4.52 -17.47 8.38
C SER A 84 5.74 -17.17 9.23
N GLN A 85 5.80 -17.76 10.42
CA GLN A 85 6.92 -17.57 11.35
C GLN A 85 8.23 -18.18 10.86
N ASP A 86 8.17 -19.11 9.93
CA ASP A 86 9.31 -19.84 9.36
C ASP A 86 9.80 -19.26 8.03
N GLY A 87 9.33 -18.08 7.61
CA GLY A 87 9.94 -17.33 6.53
C GLY A 87 9.24 -17.36 5.17
N TYR A 88 7.97 -17.71 5.09
CA TYR A 88 7.18 -17.50 3.87
C TYR A 88 6.71 -16.05 3.76
N ILE A 89 6.84 -15.48 2.56
CA ILE A 89 6.57 -14.08 2.27
C ILE A 89 5.76 -13.99 0.98
N LEU A 90 4.67 -13.23 0.99
CA LEU A 90 3.92 -12.83 -0.20
C LEU A 90 4.50 -11.54 -0.79
N THR A 91 4.55 -11.48 -2.11
CA THR A 91 4.89 -10.27 -2.87
C THR A 91 4.21 -10.29 -4.23
N CYS A 92 4.37 -9.24 -5.03
CA CYS A 92 3.92 -9.22 -6.42
C CYS A 92 4.85 -10.04 -7.33
N ALA A 93 4.28 -10.78 -8.29
CA ALA A 93 5.07 -11.57 -9.22
C ALA A 93 6.00 -10.69 -10.08
N HIS A 94 5.54 -9.50 -10.49
CA HIS A 94 6.36 -8.59 -11.29
C HIS A 94 7.62 -8.09 -10.54
N VAL A 95 7.63 -8.09 -9.19
CA VAL A 95 8.79 -7.71 -8.37
C VAL A 95 9.94 -8.70 -8.56
N VAL A 96 9.63 -10.00 -8.68
CA VAL A 96 10.63 -11.07 -8.75
C VAL A 96 10.79 -11.68 -10.14
N SER A 97 9.98 -11.27 -11.09
CA SER A 97 10.00 -11.80 -12.45
C SER A 97 11.35 -11.56 -13.14
N GLY A 98 11.96 -12.64 -13.63
CA GLY A 98 13.25 -12.59 -14.31
C GLY A 98 14.45 -12.30 -13.40
N ALA A 99 14.25 -12.22 -12.09
CA ALA A 99 15.34 -12.01 -11.14
C ALA A 99 16.28 -13.23 -11.09
N THR A 100 17.57 -12.97 -11.13
CA THR A 100 18.62 -13.97 -10.92
C THR A 100 19.00 -14.10 -9.44
N SER A 101 18.73 -13.06 -8.66
CA SER A 101 18.95 -13.01 -7.21
C SER A 101 17.81 -12.23 -6.57
N VAL A 102 17.30 -12.75 -5.46
CA VAL A 102 16.26 -12.10 -4.63
C VAL A 102 16.76 -12.04 -3.20
N LYS A 103 16.77 -10.87 -2.62
CA LYS A 103 17.13 -10.64 -1.22
C LYS A 103 15.99 -9.99 -0.47
N VAL A 104 15.82 -10.38 0.78
CA VAL A 104 14.81 -9.86 1.69
C VAL A 104 15.50 -9.24 2.89
N GLN A 105 15.10 -8.04 3.26
CA GLN A 105 15.53 -7.36 4.46
C GLN A 105 14.32 -7.12 5.38
N LEU A 106 14.46 -7.57 6.63
CA LEU A 106 13.42 -7.41 7.64
C LEU A 106 13.34 -5.95 8.10
N ASN A 107 12.15 -5.51 8.49
CA ASN A 107 11.97 -4.15 9.00
C ASN A 107 12.82 -3.92 10.27
N GLY A 108 13.57 -2.82 10.26
CA GLY A 108 14.44 -2.45 11.39
C GLY A 108 15.69 -3.30 11.54
N SER A 109 16.05 -4.11 10.55
CA SER A 109 17.27 -4.92 10.52
C SER A 109 18.14 -4.53 9.34
N ASP A 110 19.46 -4.49 9.55
CA ASP A 110 20.44 -4.33 8.46
C ASP A 110 20.78 -5.67 7.80
N GLU A 111 20.28 -6.78 8.33
CA GLU A 111 20.54 -8.13 7.83
C GLU A 111 19.67 -8.42 6.61
N SER A 112 20.29 -8.97 5.58
CA SER A 112 19.67 -9.36 4.33
C SER A 112 19.71 -10.87 4.16
N TYR A 113 18.58 -11.48 3.85
CA TYR A 113 18.41 -12.91 3.64
C TYR A 113 18.29 -13.21 2.14
N ASP A 114 18.98 -14.24 1.67
CA ASP A 114 18.72 -14.78 0.33
C ASP A 114 17.35 -15.45 0.32
N ALA A 115 16.57 -15.14 -0.69
CA ALA A 115 15.20 -15.66 -0.84
C ALA A 115 15.09 -16.58 -2.05
N THR A 116 14.36 -17.68 -1.86
CA THR A 116 13.98 -18.58 -2.95
C THR A 116 12.56 -18.29 -3.37
N VAL A 117 12.31 -18.15 -4.68
CA VAL A 117 10.95 -18.07 -5.23
C VAL A 117 10.34 -19.47 -5.19
N VAL A 118 9.36 -19.67 -4.31
CA VAL A 118 8.65 -20.95 -4.14
C VAL A 118 7.66 -21.16 -5.28
N GLY A 119 7.01 -20.08 -5.70
CA GLY A 119 6.05 -20.06 -6.79
C GLY A 119 5.65 -18.65 -7.14
N GLN A 120 5.19 -18.47 -8.37
CA GLN A 120 4.66 -17.21 -8.87
C GLN A 120 3.57 -17.45 -9.91
N ASP A 121 2.60 -16.55 -9.94
CA ASP A 121 1.56 -16.49 -10.95
C ASP A 121 1.48 -15.08 -11.53
N SER A 122 1.79 -14.94 -12.81
CA SER A 122 1.76 -13.64 -13.49
C SER A 122 0.34 -13.17 -13.79
N THR A 123 -0.65 -14.06 -13.78
CA THR A 123 -2.05 -13.69 -14.04
C THR A 123 -2.65 -12.95 -12.86
N SER A 124 -2.40 -13.45 -11.65
CA SER A 124 -2.82 -12.80 -10.40
C SER A 124 -1.80 -11.80 -9.85
N ASP A 125 -0.61 -11.72 -10.47
CA ASP A 125 0.54 -10.93 -10.00
C ASP A 125 0.96 -11.26 -8.57
N ILE A 126 0.94 -12.54 -8.19
CA ILE A 126 1.33 -13.01 -6.85
C ILE A 126 2.57 -13.89 -6.94
N ALA A 127 3.50 -13.71 -6.00
CA ALA A 127 4.62 -14.61 -5.77
C ALA A 127 4.78 -14.94 -4.29
N VAL A 128 5.31 -16.13 -4.02
CA VAL A 128 5.67 -16.60 -2.69
C VAL A 128 7.16 -16.80 -2.63
N LEU A 129 7.79 -16.19 -1.64
CA LEU A 129 9.21 -16.34 -1.33
C LEU A 129 9.39 -17.15 -0.05
N LYS A 130 10.58 -17.75 0.09
CA LYS A 130 11.05 -18.41 1.30
C LYS A 130 12.43 -17.90 1.66
N ILE A 131 12.61 -17.47 2.91
CA ILE A 131 13.89 -17.13 3.51
C ILE A 131 14.21 -18.11 4.65
N ASP A 132 15.49 -18.27 4.96
CA ASP A 132 15.95 -19.10 6.09
C ASP A 132 16.01 -18.24 7.36
N ALA A 133 14.84 -17.93 7.89
CA ALA A 133 14.63 -17.20 9.13
C ALA A 133 13.47 -17.80 9.92
N THR A 134 13.52 -17.65 11.24
CA THR A 134 12.49 -18.18 12.16
C THR A 134 12.11 -17.12 13.19
N GLY A 135 10.95 -17.32 13.85
CA GLY A 135 10.47 -16.38 14.86
C GLY A 135 9.99 -15.06 14.30
N LEU A 136 9.65 -15.05 13.01
CA LEU A 136 9.12 -13.87 12.32
C LEU A 136 7.69 -13.55 12.81
N THR A 137 7.27 -12.33 12.56
CA THR A 137 5.91 -11.85 12.87
C THR A 137 5.05 -11.89 11.60
N PRO A 138 4.17 -12.90 11.42
CA PRO A 138 3.28 -12.95 10.27
C PRO A 138 2.20 -11.87 10.36
N ALA A 139 1.79 -11.34 9.20
CA ALA A 139 0.59 -10.52 9.11
C ALA A 139 -0.67 -11.37 9.30
N VAL A 140 -1.71 -10.76 9.82
CA VAL A 140 -3.05 -11.35 9.85
C VAL A 140 -3.71 -11.03 8.51
N ILE A 141 -4.09 -12.09 7.80
CA ILE A 141 -4.80 -11.95 6.51
C ILE A 141 -6.26 -11.63 6.79
N GLY A 142 -6.73 -10.51 6.25
CA GLY A 142 -8.12 -10.08 6.35
C GLY A 142 -9.02 -10.73 5.29
N ASP A 143 -10.31 -10.43 5.41
CA ASP A 143 -11.34 -10.85 4.45
C ASP A 143 -11.72 -9.64 3.57
N SER A 144 -11.26 -9.63 2.32
CA SER A 144 -11.53 -8.55 1.39
C SER A 144 -13.01 -8.46 0.95
N ASP A 145 -13.78 -9.55 1.10
CA ASP A 145 -15.22 -9.57 0.79
C ASP A 145 -16.05 -8.82 1.86
N ALA A 146 -15.47 -8.62 3.04
CA ALA A 146 -16.10 -7.86 4.12
C ALA A 146 -15.88 -6.35 4.02
N LEU A 147 -15.03 -5.86 3.11
CA LEU A 147 -14.69 -4.45 2.96
C LEU A 147 -15.87 -3.63 2.44
N ALA A 148 -15.96 -2.38 2.90
CA ALA A 148 -16.90 -1.40 2.38
C ALA A 148 -16.18 -0.17 1.82
N VAL A 149 -16.77 0.45 0.78
CA VAL A 149 -16.28 1.72 0.23
C VAL A 149 -16.40 2.81 1.30
N GLY A 150 -15.32 3.57 1.49
CA GLY A 150 -15.22 4.60 2.52
C GLY A 150 -14.52 4.15 3.79
N GLU A 151 -14.20 2.87 3.96
CA GLU A 151 -13.36 2.39 5.07
C GLU A 151 -11.93 2.94 4.97
N VAL A 152 -11.30 3.17 6.11
CA VAL A 152 -9.92 3.61 6.17
C VAL A 152 -9.00 2.51 5.62
N ALA A 153 -8.17 2.86 4.67
CA ALA A 153 -7.14 2.01 4.09
C ALA A 153 -5.76 2.55 4.45
N VAL A 154 -4.88 1.69 4.95
CA VAL A 154 -3.50 2.05 5.31
C VAL A 154 -2.55 1.16 4.51
N ALA A 155 -1.82 1.78 3.57
CA ALA A 155 -0.82 1.08 2.79
C ALA A 155 0.54 1.13 3.49
N VAL A 156 1.18 -0.03 3.61
CA VAL A 156 2.50 -0.19 4.24
C VAL A 156 3.44 -0.88 3.28
N GLY A 157 4.51 -0.20 2.92
CA GLY A 157 5.58 -0.73 2.09
C GLY A 157 6.97 -0.47 2.69
N ASN A 158 7.97 -1.17 2.19
CA ASN A 158 9.38 -0.99 2.57
C ASN A 158 10.27 -0.87 1.33
N PRO A 159 10.22 0.27 0.63
CA PRO A 159 10.78 0.39 -0.71
C PRO A 159 12.29 0.27 -0.81
N LEU A 160 13.04 0.50 0.25
CA LEU A 160 14.51 0.59 0.18
C LEU A 160 15.26 -0.18 1.28
N GLY A 161 14.55 -0.84 2.19
CA GLY A 161 15.15 -1.60 3.30
C GLY A 161 15.97 -0.77 4.31
N THR A 162 16.61 0.29 3.85
CA THR A 162 17.45 1.19 4.66
C THR A 162 16.66 2.31 5.34
N LEU A 163 15.45 2.57 4.88
CA LEU A 163 14.53 3.51 5.48
C LEU A 163 13.41 2.72 6.13
N SER A 164 12.92 3.21 7.27
CA SER A 164 11.73 2.65 7.93
C SER A 164 10.58 2.51 6.92
N ASN A 165 9.66 1.58 7.19
CA ASN A 165 8.48 1.38 6.36
C ASN A 165 7.81 2.70 5.98
N THR A 166 7.42 2.81 4.73
CA THR A 166 6.59 3.92 4.24
C THR A 166 5.13 3.57 4.51
N VAL A 167 4.44 4.46 5.21
CA VAL A 167 3.02 4.31 5.55
C VAL A 167 2.27 5.46 4.92
N THR A 168 1.22 5.14 4.19
CA THR A 168 0.27 6.11 3.64
C THR A 168 -1.14 5.68 3.99
N ASP A 169 -2.06 6.63 4.14
CA ASP A 169 -3.45 6.38 4.45
C ASP A 169 -4.39 7.03 3.45
N GLY A 170 -5.57 6.50 3.37
CA GLY A 170 -6.66 6.92 2.53
C GLY A 170 -7.90 6.12 2.85
N ILE A 171 -8.74 5.89 1.87
CA ILE A 171 -9.95 5.09 1.99
C ILE A 171 -10.02 4.02 0.89
N VAL A 172 -10.83 3.01 1.10
CA VAL A 172 -11.30 2.13 0.04
C VAL A 172 -12.21 2.95 -0.89
N SER A 173 -11.72 3.29 -2.08
CA SER A 173 -12.44 4.15 -3.04
C SER A 173 -13.41 3.37 -3.91
N ALA A 174 -13.10 2.12 -4.23
CA ALA A 174 -13.98 1.21 -4.95
C ALA A 174 -13.59 -0.25 -4.70
N LEU A 175 -14.58 -1.14 -4.84
CA LEU A 175 -14.41 -2.58 -4.81
C LEU A 175 -14.69 -3.17 -6.18
N ASN A 176 -14.14 -4.36 -6.44
CA ASN A 176 -14.37 -5.13 -7.67
C ASN A 176 -14.10 -4.34 -8.96
N ARG A 177 -13.07 -3.48 -8.93
CA ARG A 177 -12.66 -2.69 -10.08
C ARG A 177 -11.97 -3.60 -11.10
N GLN A 178 -12.56 -3.77 -12.27
CA GLN A 178 -11.90 -4.47 -13.37
C GLN A 178 -10.91 -3.55 -14.06
N VAL A 179 -9.66 -3.97 -14.11
CA VAL A 179 -8.55 -3.22 -14.70
C VAL A 179 -7.68 -4.17 -15.50
N THR A 180 -7.35 -3.81 -16.73
CA THR A 180 -6.37 -4.56 -17.53
C THR A 180 -4.97 -4.04 -17.21
N VAL A 181 -4.14 -4.89 -16.61
CA VAL A 181 -2.75 -4.59 -16.28
C VAL A 181 -1.86 -5.56 -17.03
N GLN A 182 -0.97 -5.07 -17.91
CA GLN A 182 -0.04 -5.91 -18.70
C GLN A 182 -0.76 -7.05 -19.44
N ASP A 183 -1.86 -6.74 -20.12
CA ASP A 183 -2.73 -7.67 -20.86
C ASP A 183 -3.47 -8.70 -19.96
N ASN A 184 -3.45 -8.58 -18.64
CA ASN A 184 -4.24 -9.39 -17.72
C ASN A 184 -5.42 -8.60 -17.18
N ASP A 185 -6.61 -9.17 -17.25
CA ASP A 185 -7.80 -8.62 -16.61
C ASP A 185 -7.81 -9.01 -15.13
N MET A 186 -7.75 -8.02 -14.26
CA MET A 186 -7.72 -8.19 -12.81
C MET A 186 -8.91 -7.50 -12.17
N THR A 187 -9.43 -8.09 -11.11
CA THR A 187 -10.45 -7.47 -10.24
C THR A 187 -9.76 -6.96 -8.98
N LEU A 188 -9.71 -5.65 -8.81
CA LEU A 188 -8.89 -4.99 -7.80
C LEU A 188 -9.73 -4.15 -6.84
N ILE A 189 -9.18 -3.94 -5.65
CA ILE A 189 -9.60 -2.90 -4.69
C ILE A 189 -8.90 -1.61 -5.08
N GLN A 190 -9.65 -0.51 -5.15
CA GLN A 190 -9.10 0.82 -5.41
C GLN A 190 -9.02 1.59 -4.09
N THR A 191 -7.90 2.27 -3.86
CA THR A 191 -7.70 3.20 -2.75
C THR A 191 -7.13 4.52 -3.27
N ASP A 192 -7.33 5.60 -2.54
CA ASP A 192 -6.67 6.89 -2.75
C ASP A 192 -5.46 7.09 -1.83
N ALA A 193 -5.13 6.09 -0.99
CA ALA A 193 -3.84 6.05 -0.31
C ALA A 193 -2.70 6.14 -1.34
N SER A 194 -1.68 6.94 -1.04
CA SER A 194 -0.57 7.17 -1.98
C SER A 194 0.26 5.89 -2.16
N ILE A 195 0.24 5.32 -3.36
CA ILE A 195 1.07 4.18 -3.76
C ILE A 195 2.20 4.68 -4.65
N SER A 196 3.43 4.36 -4.28
CA SER A 196 4.65 4.79 -4.97
C SER A 196 5.48 3.57 -5.39
N PRO A 197 6.40 3.71 -6.37
CA PRO A 197 7.34 2.64 -6.69
C PRO A 197 8.08 2.14 -5.44
N GLY A 198 8.15 0.81 -5.28
CA GLY A 198 8.71 0.15 -4.09
C GLY A 198 7.65 -0.30 -3.07
N ASN A 199 6.42 0.23 -3.09
CA ASN A 199 5.32 -0.31 -2.29
C ASN A 199 4.74 -1.61 -2.88
N SER A 200 5.05 -1.94 -4.15
CA SER A 200 4.60 -3.17 -4.81
C SER A 200 4.90 -4.41 -3.98
N GLY A 201 3.88 -5.20 -3.68
CA GLY A 201 3.95 -6.38 -2.82
C GLY A 201 3.86 -6.10 -1.32
N GLY A 202 3.69 -4.84 -0.90
CA GLY A 202 3.41 -4.46 0.48
C GLY A 202 1.98 -4.78 0.92
N GLY A 203 1.63 -4.41 2.15
CA GLY A 203 0.31 -4.63 2.74
C GLY A 203 -0.65 -3.45 2.56
N LEU A 204 -1.94 -3.75 2.54
CA LEU A 204 -3.03 -2.80 2.61
C LEU A 204 -4.00 -3.26 3.71
#